data_8429a92c97848dc4afb32ead39b51f75
#
_entry.id   8429a92c97848dc4afb32ead39b51f75
#
_cell.length_a   1.000
_cell.length_b   1.000
_cell.length_c   1.000
_cell.angle_alpha   90.00
_cell.angle_beta   90.00
_cell.angle_gamma   90.00
#
_symmetry.space_group_name_H-M   'P 1'
#
loop_
_entity.id
_entity.type
_entity.pdbx_description
1 polymer ?
#
loop_
_entity_poly.entity_id
_entity_poly.type
_entity_poly.pdbx_seq_one_letter_code
_entity_poly.pdbx_strand_id
1 'polypeptide(L)'
;VLEAVINTGPYSLITDYSTMFENDNENNAESVFEVQYTDLEGAGFGCLQCSEGNVAVGFNGIRSYTGPTFESGFSFNVPTQEVVDEFENGDNRKAVAILDIDAWAALTGATFVTGFEHTGYYNRKYIARQGDLNTGDANLTNPNNYRSIRFADVLLMASEALNRGGIDDAR
;
A
#
# COMPACT_ATOMS: atom_id res chain seq x y z
N VAL A 1 3.95 -17.51 20.75
CA VAL A 1 4.75 -16.55 19.99
C VAL A 1 4.01 -15.24 19.84
N LEU A 2 2.78 -15.22 19.29
CA LEU A 2 2.02 -13.99 19.08
C LEU A 2 1.78 -13.20 20.36
N GLU A 3 1.41 -13.86 21.47
CA GLU A 3 1.25 -13.21 22.78
C GLU A 3 2.52 -12.50 23.26
N ALA A 4 3.69 -13.06 23.00
CA ALA A 4 4.94 -12.42 23.37
C ALA A 4 5.15 -11.13 22.57
N VAL A 5 4.84 -11.14 21.27
CA VAL A 5 4.93 -9.93 20.41
C VAL A 5 3.94 -8.87 20.91
N ILE A 6 2.71 -9.27 21.26
CA ILE A 6 1.65 -8.35 21.71
C ILE A 6 1.99 -7.74 23.07
N ASN A 7 2.44 -8.55 24.03
CA ASN A 7 2.58 -8.12 25.42
C ASN A 7 3.95 -7.53 25.77
N THR A 8 5.00 -7.89 25.02
CA THR A 8 6.37 -7.51 25.34
C THR A 8 7.16 -6.91 24.16
N GLY A 9 6.57 -6.93 22.97
CA GLY A 9 7.17 -6.29 21.78
C GLY A 9 7.08 -4.76 21.86
N PRO A 10 7.92 -4.06 21.09
CA PRO A 10 7.94 -2.60 21.05
C PRO A 10 6.87 -2.00 20.13
N TYR A 11 5.89 -2.80 19.72
CA TYR A 11 4.93 -2.43 18.68
C TYR A 11 3.65 -1.84 19.23
N SER A 12 3.05 -0.93 18.46
CA SER A 12 1.72 -0.37 18.74
C SER A 12 1.04 0.05 17.46
N LEU A 13 -0.30 0.09 17.45
CA LEU A 13 -1.05 0.64 16.32
C LEU A 13 -0.76 2.14 16.18
N ILE A 14 -0.57 2.61 14.95
CA ILE A 14 -0.48 4.05 14.69
C ILE A 14 -1.85 4.70 14.77
N THR A 15 -1.89 5.94 15.21
CA THR A 15 -3.15 6.69 15.40
C THR A 15 -3.71 7.23 14.09
N ASP A 16 -2.84 7.60 13.16
CA ASP A 16 -3.23 8.12 11.85
C ASP A 16 -2.94 7.10 10.75
N TYR A 17 -3.97 6.29 10.43
CA TYR A 17 -3.87 5.28 9.38
C TYR A 17 -3.58 5.86 8.00
N SER A 18 -3.87 7.14 7.75
CA SER A 18 -3.63 7.77 6.44
C SER A 18 -2.15 7.81 6.06
N THR A 19 -1.26 7.80 7.05
CA THR A 19 0.20 7.84 6.85
C THR A 19 0.85 6.46 6.73
N MET A 20 0.09 5.38 6.95
CA MET A 20 0.62 4.00 7.06
C MET A 20 1.48 3.57 5.87
N PHE A 21 1.14 4.01 4.67
CA PHE A 21 1.77 3.55 3.44
C PHE A 21 2.58 4.64 2.73
N GLU A 22 2.81 5.77 3.40
CA GLU A 22 3.63 6.87 2.86
C GLU A 22 5.12 6.60 3.13
N ASN A 23 6.00 7.10 2.24
CA ASN A 23 7.45 6.90 2.34
C ASN A 23 8.05 7.48 3.61
N ASP A 24 7.55 8.62 4.06
CA ASP A 24 8.07 9.33 5.25
C ASP A 24 7.63 8.68 6.58
N ASN A 25 6.81 7.63 6.52
CA ASN A 25 6.35 6.87 7.68
C ASN A 25 6.72 5.39 7.63
N GLU A 26 7.86 5.07 7.06
CA GLU A 26 8.43 3.72 7.06
C GLU A 26 8.99 3.34 8.42
N ASN A 27 9.06 2.01 8.69
CA ASN A 27 9.60 1.48 9.93
C ASN A 27 8.98 2.12 11.19
N ASN A 28 7.68 2.45 11.11
CA ASN A 28 6.95 3.05 12.22
C ASN A 28 6.63 2.04 13.34
N ALA A 29 5.94 2.49 14.39
CA ALA A 29 5.62 1.67 15.55
C ALA A 29 4.76 0.43 15.25
N GLU A 30 4.09 0.38 14.10
CA GLU A 30 3.30 -0.75 13.65
C GLU A 30 4.09 -1.75 12.80
N SER A 31 5.28 -1.39 12.34
CA SER A 31 6.10 -2.21 11.45
C SER A 31 6.77 -3.36 12.21
N VAL A 32 6.27 -4.57 12.00
CA VAL A 32 6.91 -5.79 12.50
C VAL A 32 7.95 -6.32 11.51
N PHE A 33 7.61 -6.28 10.23
CA PHE A 33 8.54 -6.61 9.15
C PHE A 33 8.21 -5.83 7.89
N GLU A 34 9.18 -5.08 7.39
CA GLU A 34 9.15 -4.39 6.11
C GLU A 34 10.30 -4.86 5.22
N VAL A 35 10.00 -5.06 3.95
CA VAL A 35 11.03 -5.21 2.92
C VAL A 35 11.54 -3.81 2.59
N GLN A 36 12.83 -3.58 2.83
CA GLN A 36 13.47 -2.29 2.61
C GLN A 36 13.83 -2.13 1.13
N TYR A 37 13.46 -1.00 0.56
CA TYR A 37 13.79 -0.63 -0.81
C TYR A 37 14.58 0.67 -0.84
N THR A 38 15.23 0.95 -1.97
CA THR A 38 15.99 2.17 -2.19
C THR A 38 15.93 2.59 -3.66
N ASP A 39 16.12 3.86 -3.92
CA ASP A 39 16.24 4.45 -5.25
C ASP A 39 17.61 5.10 -5.49
N LEU A 40 18.59 4.80 -4.63
CA LEU A 40 19.90 5.49 -4.63
C LEU A 40 20.70 5.24 -5.90
N GLU A 41 20.66 4.03 -6.45
CA GLU A 41 21.41 3.69 -7.68
C GLU A 41 20.59 3.90 -8.94
N GLY A 42 19.28 3.94 -8.83
CA GLY A 42 18.35 4.07 -9.93
C GLY A 42 18.38 2.87 -10.87
N ALA A 43 17.29 2.56 -11.50
CA ALA A 43 17.20 1.56 -12.56
C ALA A 43 16.22 2.02 -13.64
N GLY A 44 16.20 1.30 -14.74
CA GLY A 44 15.31 1.53 -15.84
C GLY A 44 15.13 0.24 -16.65
N PHE A 45 14.33 0.28 -17.67
CA PHE A 45 14.04 -0.88 -18.52
C PHE A 45 15.28 -1.47 -19.23
N GLY A 46 16.39 -0.73 -19.30
CA GLY A 46 17.66 -1.23 -19.82
C GLY A 46 18.39 -2.22 -18.91
N CYS A 47 18.08 -2.23 -17.62
CA CYS A 47 18.65 -3.15 -16.64
C CYS A 47 17.64 -3.42 -15.53
N LEU A 48 16.70 -4.34 -15.75
CA LEU A 48 15.68 -4.68 -14.75
C LEU A 48 16.27 -5.28 -13.46
N GLN A 49 17.35 -6.07 -13.60
CA GLN A 49 18.06 -6.65 -12.44
C GLN A 49 18.85 -5.63 -11.63
N CYS A 50 18.99 -4.40 -12.12
CA CYS A 50 19.62 -3.31 -11.38
C CYS A 50 18.63 -2.61 -10.43
N SER A 51 17.35 -2.96 -10.48
CA SER A 51 16.35 -2.34 -9.63
C SER A 51 16.51 -2.76 -8.17
N GLU A 52 16.63 -1.78 -7.29
CA GLU A 52 16.61 -1.93 -5.83
C GLU A 52 15.28 -1.46 -5.25
N GLY A 53 14.39 -0.96 -6.09
CA GLY A 53 13.12 -0.36 -5.71
C GLY A 53 11.97 -1.35 -5.67
N ASN A 54 10.87 -0.86 -5.12
CA ASN A 54 9.60 -1.58 -5.05
C ASN A 54 8.86 -1.50 -6.40
N VAL A 55 9.04 -2.51 -7.23
CA VAL A 55 8.37 -2.57 -8.54
C VAL A 55 6.85 -2.77 -8.45
N ALA A 56 6.32 -3.18 -7.29
CA ALA A 56 4.89 -3.35 -7.11
C ALA A 56 4.12 -2.03 -7.25
N VAL A 57 4.76 -0.89 -6.99
CA VAL A 57 4.14 0.43 -7.17
C VAL A 57 3.81 0.71 -8.64
N GLY A 58 4.65 0.24 -9.57
CA GLY A 58 4.38 0.32 -11.00
C GLY A 58 3.18 -0.53 -11.40
N PHE A 59 3.05 -1.74 -10.85
CA PHE A 59 1.91 -2.63 -11.13
C PHE A 59 0.59 -2.08 -10.59
N ASN A 60 0.62 -1.40 -9.44
CA ASN A 60 -0.55 -0.76 -8.83
C ASN A 60 -0.89 0.59 -9.47
N GLY A 61 0.06 1.23 -10.16
CA GLY A 61 -0.07 2.59 -10.68
C GLY A 61 -1.10 2.73 -11.79
N ILE A 62 -1.57 3.95 -11.98
CA ILE A 62 -2.61 4.31 -12.94
C ILE A 62 -2.00 4.48 -14.33
N ARG A 63 -2.54 3.82 -15.34
CA ARG A 63 -2.01 3.87 -16.71
C ARG A 63 -2.13 5.27 -17.32
N SER A 64 -1.00 5.76 -17.85
CA SER A 64 -0.90 7.07 -18.53
C SER A 64 -1.53 8.19 -17.70
N TYR A 65 -1.35 8.14 -16.39
CA TYR A 65 -1.86 9.16 -15.48
C TYR A 65 -1.15 10.49 -15.69
N THR A 66 -1.93 11.55 -15.70
CA THR A 66 -1.46 12.93 -15.62
C THR A 66 -2.36 13.71 -14.67
N GLY A 67 -1.82 14.19 -13.59
CA GLY A 67 -2.57 14.86 -12.52
C GLY A 67 -1.71 15.05 -11.27
N PRO A 68 -2.29 15.54 -10.17
CA PRO A 68 -1.57 15.74 -8.92
C PRO A 68 -1.36 14.42 -8.16
N THR A 69 -0.43 14.42 -7.22
CA THR A 69 -0.20 13.41 -6.19
C THR A 69 0.46 12.12 -6.68
N PHE A 70 -0.03 11.50 -7.74
CA PHE A 70 0.41 10.17 -8.17
C PHE A 70 1.30 10.21 -9.40
N GLU A 71 2.17 9.21 -9.50
CA GLU A 71 2.88 8.89 -10.73
C GLU A 71 2.07 7.91 -11.60
N SER A 72 2.44 7.82 -12.88
CA SER A 72 1.84 6.85 -13.80
C SER A 72 2.33 5.42 -13.51
N GLY A 73 1.55 4.42 -13.93
CA GLY A 73 1.92 3.00 -13.79
C GLY A 73 1.23 2.11 -14.82
N PHE A 74 1.08 0.82 -14.51
CA PHE A 74 0.69 -0.20 -15.49
C PHE A 74 -0.75 -0.68 -15.39
N SER A 75 -1.48 -0.40 -14.32
CA SER A 75 -2.86 -0.85 -14.06
C SER A 75 -3.02 -2.37 -14.06
N PHE A 76 -2.09 -3.11 -13.44
CA PHE A 76 -2.12 -4.58 -13.45
C PHE A 76 -2.75 -5.20 -12.20
N ASN A 77 -2.80 -4.46 -11.09
CA ASN A 77 -3.34 -4.94 -9.82
C ASN A 77 -4.43 -3.99 -9.34
N VAL A 78 -5.59 -4.13 -9.94
CA VAL A 78 -6.76 -3.27 -9.65
C VAL A 78 -7.73 -3.96 -8.69
N PRO A 79 -8.26 -3.26 -7.67
CA PRO A 79 -9.28 -3.78 -6.78
C PRO A 79 -10.57 -4.12 -7.53
N THR A 80 -11.22 -5.21 -7.15
CA THR A 80 -12.54 -5.55 -7.66
C THR A 80 -13.64 -4.79 -6.90
N GLN A 81 -14.85 -4.74 -7.47
CA GLN A 81 -16.00 -4.13 -6.82
C GLN A 81 -16.32 -4.81 -5.47
N GLU A 82 -16.17 -6.14 -5.40
CA GLU A 82 -16.44 -6.90 -4.17
C GLU A 82 -15.55 -6.43 -3.02
N VAL A 83 -14.26 -6.23 -3.25
CA VAL A 83 -13.34 -5.71 -2.22
C VAL A 83 -13.74 -4.30 -1.77
N VAL A 84 -14.22 -3.47 -2.70
CA VAL A 84 -14.67 -2.11 -2.39
C VAL A 84 -15.94 -2.13 -1.54
N ASP A 85 -16.83 -3.08 -1.80
CA ASP A 85 -18.11 -3.24 -1.10
C ASP A 85 -17.96 -3.84 0.32
N GLU A 86 -16.85 -4.53 0.60
CA GLU A 86 -16.54 -5.06 1.94
C GLU A 86 -16.22 -3.97 2.98
N PHE A 87 -15.90 -2.76 2.54
CA PHE A 87 -15.70 -1.65 3.48
C PHE A 87 -17.04 -1.12 3.99
N GLU A 88 -17.23 -1.17 5.29
CA GLU A 88 -18.41 -0.61 5.96
C GLU A 88 -18.50 0.91 5.83
N ASN A 89 -19.72 1.44 5.97
CA ASN A 89 -19.91 2.89 5.99
C ASN A 89 -19.17 3.53 7.14
N GLY A 90 -18.31 4.51 6.83
CA GLY A 90 -17.49 5.20 7.83
C GLY A 90 -16.16 4.51 8.14
N ASP A 91 -15.81 3.44 7.44
CA ASP A 91 -14.49 2.83 7.55
C ASP A 91 -13.42 3.72 6.88
N ASN A 92 -12.64 4.40 7.72
CA ASN A 92 -11.59 5.30 7.27
C ASN A 92 -10.48 4.60 6.48
N ARG A 93 -10.33 3.27 6.61
CA ARG A 93 -9.34 2.49 5.87
C ARG A 93 -9.64 2.47 4.37
N LYS A 94 -10.91 2.58 3.97
CA LYS A 94 -11.32 2.61 2.57
C LYS A 94 -10.59 3.71 1.80
N ALA A 95 -10.60 4.94 2.31
CA ALA A 95 -9.97 6.08 1.66
C ALA A 95 -8.44 5.96 1.51
N VAL A 96 -7.80 5.16 2.36
CA VAL A 96 -6.35 4.88 2.30
C VAL A 96 -6.04 3.71 1.39
N ALA A 97 -6.90 2.70 1.35
CA ALA A 97 -6.67 1.47 0.59
C ALA A 97 -7.12 1.57 -0.87
N ILE A 98 -8.21 2.27 -1.13
CA ILE A 98 -8.89 2.31 -2.43
C ILE A 98 -8.88 3.75 -2.97
N LEU A 99 -8.45 3.91 -4.19
CA LEU A 99 -8.62 5.13 -4.97
C LEU A 99 -9.74 4.91 -5.98
N ASP A 100 -10.83 5.65 -5.86
CA ASP A 100 -11.83 5.81 -6.91
C ASP A 100 -11.29 6.81 -7.92
N ILE A 101 -10.87 6.33 -9.10
CA ILE A 101 -10.17 7.17 -10.07
C ILE A 101 -11.10 8.13 -10.80
N ASP A 102 -12.36 7.76 -11.00
CA ASP A 102 -13.32 8.64 -11.66
C ASP A 102 -13.68 9.82 -10.75
N ALA A 103 -13.95 9.54 -9.47
CA ALA A 103 -14.18 10.59 -8.47
C ALA A 103 -12.94 11.48 -8.29
N TRP A 104 -11.74 10.90 -8.28
CA TRP A 104 -10.48 11.63 -8.20
C TRP A 104 -10.26 12.53 -9.42
N ALA A 105 -10.48 12.02 -10.63
CA ALA A 105 -10.34 12.78 -11.87
C ALA A 105 -11.35 13.94 -11.93
N ALA A 106 -12.60 13.70 -11.51
CA ALA A 106 -13.62 14.74 -11.43
C ALA A 106 -13.25 15.87 -10.46
N LEU A 107 -12.59 15.52 -9.34
CA LEU A 107 -12.15 16.49 -8.32
C LEU A 107 -10.92 17.30 -8.76
N THR A 108 -9.96 16.66 -9.40
CA THR A 108 -8.61 17.21 -9.62
C THR A 108 -8.33 17.65 -11.05
N GLY A 109 -9.16 17.25 -12.01
CA GLY A 109 -8.92 17.41 -13.43
C GLY A 109 -7.86 16.43 -13.99
N ALA A 110 -7.50 15.41 -13.23
CA ALA A 110 -6.55 14.38 -13.69
C ALA A 110 -7.10 13.62 -14.90
N THR A 111 -6.18 13.14 -15.73
CA THR A 111 -6.49 12.29 -16.88
C THR A 111 -5.77 10.95 -16.77
N PHE A 112 -6.34 9.91 -17.34
CA PHE A 112 -5.78 8.56 -17.33
C PHE A 112 -6.32 7.75 -18.51
N VAL A 113 -5.71 6.59 -18.74
CA VAL A 113 -6.19 5.61 -19.74
C VAL A 113 -6.68 4.38 -19.00
N THR A 114 -7.90 3.93 -19.33
CA THR A 114 -8.43 2.67 -18.83
C THR A 114 -7.56 1.51 -19.33
N GLY A 115 -7.03 0.73 -18.38
CA GLY A 115 -6.30 -0.49 -18.69
C GLY A 115 -7.25 -1.66 -19.03
N PHE A 116 -6.67 -2.81 -19.32
CA PHE A 116 -7.41 -4.06 -19.45
C PHE A 116 -8.07 -4.41 -18.10
N GLU A 117 -9.32 -4.87 -18.14
CA GLU A 117 -10.11 -5.19 -16.92
C GLU A 117 -10.23 -4.03 -15.93
N HIS A 118 -10.31 -2.81 -16.43
CA HIS A 118 -10.48 -1.62 -15.61
C HIS A 118 -11.74 -1.70 -14.74
N THR A 119 -11.59 -1.49 -13.43
CA THR A 119 -12.68 -1.56 -12.45
C THR A 119 -13.17 -0.19 -11.96
N GLY A 120 -12.48 0.89 -12.30
CA GLY A 120 -12.69 2.22 -11.71
C GLY A 120 -11.91 2.45 -10.42
N TYR A 121 -11.21 1.43 -9.91
CA TYR A 121 -10.51 1.49 -8.63
C TYR A 121 -9.04 1.13 -8.76
N TYR A 122 -8.21 1.72 -7.87
CA TYR A 122 -6.78 1.44 -7.78
C TYR A 122 -6.37 1.14 -6.33
N ASN A 123 -5.33 0.32 -6.16
CA ASN A 123 -4.71 0.03 -4.87
C ASN A 123 -3.88 1.23 -4.41
N ARG A 124 -4.51 2.15 -3.67
CA ARG A 124 -3.91 3.42 -3.27
C ARG A 124 -2.68 3.28 -2.36
N LYS A 125 -2.57 2.19 -1.62
CA LYS A 125 -1.46 1.96 -0.67
C LYS A 125 -0.09 2.03 -1.33
N TYR A 126 0.02 1.53 -2.56
CA TYR A 126 1.31 1.36 -3.25
C TYR A 126 1.32 1.97 -4.66
N ILE A 127 0.59 3.03 -4.89
CA ILE A 127 0.79 3.87 -6.08
C ILE A 127 1.93 4.82 -5.76
N ALA A 128 2.92 4.97 -6.65
CA ALA A 128 3.99 5.94 -6.50
C ALA A 128 3.43 7.37 -6.36
N ARG A 129 3.95 8.14 -5.41
CA ARG A 129 3.62 9.56 -5.23
C ARG A 129 4.64 10.40 -5.96
N GLN A 130 4.19 11.52 -6.48
CA GLN A 130 5.10 12.52 -7.06
C GLN A 130 6.07 13.04 -6.00
N GLY A 131 7.36 13.01 -6.32
CA GLY A 131 8.41 13.46 -5.42
C GLY A 131 9.00 12.38 -4.50
N ASP A 132 8.42 11.18 -4.47
CA ASP A 132 8.99 10.08 -3.68
C ASP A 132 10.27 9.51 -4.26
N LEU A 133 10.44 9.60 -5.59
CA LEU A 133 11.58 9.04 -6.29
C LEU A 133 12.75 10.04 -6.36
N ASN A 134 13.93 9.60 -5.98
CA ASN A 134 15.16 10.38 -6.10
C ASN A 134 15.86 10.16 -7.46
N THR A 135 16.02 8.92 -7.88
CA THR A 135 16.67 8.58 -9.16
C THR A 135 15.97 7.39 -9.84
N GLY A 136 16.11 7.30 -11.18
CA GLY A 136 15.61 6.17 -11.96
C GLY A 136 14.16 6.29 -12.41
N ASP A 137 13.54 5.16 -12.70
CA ASP A 137 12.17 5.06 -13.20
C ASP A 137 11.19 4.84 -12.06
N ALA A 138 10.16 5.67 -11.95
CA ALA A 138 9.18 5.64 -10.86
C ALA A 138 8.45 4.29 -10.72
N ASN A 139 8.38 3.50 -11.80
CA ASN A 139 7.74 2.18 -11.79
C ASN A 139 8.68 1.04 -11.41
N LEU A 140 9.99 1.27 -11.42
CA LEU A 140 11.00 0.22 -11.21
C LEU A 140 11.86 0.43 -9.96
N THR A 141 11.99 1.66 -9.49
CA THR A 141 12.92 2.02 -8.41
C THR A 141 12.28 2.79 -7.27
N ASN A 142 10.99 2.68 -7.06
CA ASN A 142 10.33 3.42 -6.00
C ASN A 142 10.85 2.97 -4.60
N PRO A 143 11.26 3.89 -3.72
CA PRO A 143 11.83 3.56 -2.42
C PRO A 143 10.81 3.05 -1.39
N ASN A 144 9.51 3.15 -1.66
CA ASN A 144 8.46 2.81 -0.69
C ASN A 144 8.55 1.35 -0.24
N ASN A 145 8.84 1.14 1.04
CA ASN A 145 8.95 -0.18 1.66
C ASN A 145 7.64 -0.97 1.57
N TYR A 146 7.75 -2.28 1.38
CA TYR A 146 6.59 -3.16 1.47
C TYR A 146 6.38 -3.63 2.91
N ARG A 147 5.27 -3.20 3.53
CA ARG A 147 4.86 -3.57 4.88
C ARG A 147 4.30 -4.99 4.86
N SER A 148 5.19 -5.97 5.03
CA SER A 148 4.85 -7.39 4.93
C SER A 148 4.07 -7.89 6.15
N ILE A 149 4.48 -7.47 7.36
CA ILE A 149 3.79 -7.80 8.61
C ILE A 149 3.69 -6.53 9.46
N ARG A 150 2.48 -6.13 9.75
CA ARG A 150 2.20 -5.03 10.68
C ARG A 150 1.68 -5.57 12.01
N PHE A 151 1.74 -4.77 13.05
CA PHE A 151 1.21 -5.14 14.35
C PHE A 151 -0.29 -5.46 14.31
N ALA A 152 -1.06 -4.78 13.44
CA ALA A 152 -2.46 -5.12 13.17
C ALA A 152 -2.63 -6.57 12.68
N ASP A 153 -1.73 -7.05 11.81
CA ASP A 153 -1.75 -8.43 11.31
C ASP A 153 -1.47 -9.43 12.44
N VAL A 154 -0.55 -9.09 13.35
CA VAL A 154 -0.26 -9.91 14.54
C VAL A 154 -1.49 -10.04 15.45
N LEU A 155 -2.22 -8.94 15.67
CA LEU A 155 -3.46 -8.94 16.45
C LEU A 155 -4.55 -9.79 15.81
N LEU A 156 -4.73 -9.68 14.48
CA LEU A 156 -5.70 -10.48 13.73
C LEU A 156 -5.34 -11.97 13.75
N MET A 157 -4.06 -12.31 13.54
CA MET A 157 -3.58 -13.70 13.63
C MET A 157 -3.78 -14.28 15.04
N ALA A 158 -3.56 -13.49 16.08
CA ALA A 158 -3.80 -13.93 17.47
C ALA A 158 -5.29 -14.18 17.72
N SER A 159 -6.16 -13.28 17.27
CA SER A 159 -7.61 -13.42 17.36
C SER A 159 -8.10 -14.68 16.64
N GLU A 160 -7.62 -14.93 15.43
CA GLU A 160 -7.95 -16.15 14.68
C GLU A 160 -7.48 -17.42 15.38
N ALA A 161 -6.25 -17.43 15.92
CA ALA A 161 -5.69 -18.57 16.63
C ALA A 161 -6.48 -18.89 17.91
N LEU A 162 -6.90 -17.87 18.67
CA LEU A 162 -7.73 -18.02 19.87
C LEU A 162 -9.11 -18.57 19.50
N ASN A 163 -9.76 -18.01 18.49
CA ASN A 163 -11.06 -18.48 18.03
C ASN A 163 -11.02 -19.94 17.56
N ARG A 164 -10.03 -20.33 16.75
CA ARG A 164 -9.86 -21.71 16.28
C ARG A 164 -9.46 -22.67 17.40
N GLY A 165 -8.76 -22.20 18.43
CA GLY A 165 -8.39 -22.96 19.61
C GLY A 165 -9.54 -23.17 20.59
N GLY A 166 -10.71 -22.60 20.36
CA GLY A 166 -11.85 -22.66 21.27
C GLY A 166 -11.65 -21.87 22.56
N ILE A 167 -10.70 -20.94 22.55
CA ILE A 167 -10.45 -20.03 23.69
C ILE A 167 -11.19 -18.74 23.38
N ASP A 168 -12.33 -18.58 24.00
CA ASP A 168 -13.11 -17.34 23.95
C ASP A 168 -12.50 -16.35 24.94
N ASP A 169 -11.50 -15.60 24.46
CA ASP A 169 -10.89 -14.51 25.22
C ASP A 169 -11.59 -13.19 24.88
N ALA A 170 -12.62 -12.90 25.64
CA ALA A 170 -13.43 -11.67 25.55
C ALA A 170 -12.68 -10.44 26.09
N ARG A 171 -11.39 -10.30 25.84
CA ARG A 171 -10.59 -9.13 26.23
C ARG A 171 -10.50 -8.09 25.14
#